data_e9eac03ed4eea84c6065f51d5fd0bcca
#
_entry.id   e9eac03ed4eea84c6065f51d5fd0bcca
#
_cell.length_a   1.000
_cell.length_b   1.000
_cell.length_c   1.000
_cell.angle_alpha   90.00
_cell.angle_beta   90.00
_cell.angle_gamma   90.00
#
_symmetry.space_group_name_H-M   'P 1'
#
loop_
_entity.id
_entity.type
_entity.pdbx_description
1 polymer ?
#
loop_
_entity_poly.entity_id
_entity_poly.type
_entity_poly.pdbx_seq_one_letter_code
_entity_poly.pdbx_strand_id
1 'polypeptide(L)'
;IRKMDKKEISRRVHEAARLLEIEHLLDRKPGALSGGQKQRVAIGSVIVRQPKAYLMDEPLSNLDAKLRTQMRVELSRIHSRLNATIIYVTHDQVEAMTLGTRIVVMKAGVIQQVAAPSDLYQNPVNKFVAGFIGSPAMNFIEARVERESGAAWLSFDGQRIKMNANCSRKLLDGGYAGKDIILGIRPEDFHDNREFDQRMENNLVTMKVQVREMLGAEVLLHGTIGDAEISAKLSPECTVSSGETAAFYVDLNRVKLFDPKTEANLLYIRSQYDENIRIS
;
A
#
# COMPACT_ATOMS: atom_id res chain seq x y z
N ILE A 1 -37.58 11.08 -12.77
CA ILE A 1 -36.85 11.70 -13.92
C ILE A 1 -36.98 13.20 -13.75
N ARG A 2 -35.85 13.90 -13.53
CA ARG A 2 -35.84 15.36 -13.43
C ARG A 2 -36.17 15.92 -14.79
N LYS A 3 -37.31 16.62 -14.90
CA LYS A 3 -37.66 17.42 -16.10
C LYS A 3 -36.69 18.61 -16.14
N MET A 4 -35.72 18.58 -17.03
CA MET A 4 -34.71 19.63 -17.20
C MET A 4 -34.87 20.25 -18.59
N ASP A 5 -34.65 21.57 -18.72
CA ASP A 5 -34.67 22.24 -19.99
C ASP A 5 -33.60 21.71 -20.96
N LYS A 6 -33.91 21.62 -22.25
CA LYS A 6 -33.01 21.08 -23.28
C LYS A 6 -31.69 21.85 -23.39
N LYS A 7 -31.75 23.17 -23.21
CA LYS A 7 -30.54 24.02 -23.23
C LYS A 7 -29.61 23.68 -22.08
N GLU A 8 -30.14 23.46 -20.86
CA GLU A 8 -29.37 23.10 -19.68
C GLU A 8 -28.80 21.69 -19.82
N ILE A 9 -29.55 20.74 -20.40
CA ILE A 9 -29.01 19.39 -20.69
C ILE A 9 -27.82 19.50 -21.65
N SER A 10 -27.98 20.25 -22.76
CA SER A 10 -26.90 20.43 -23.73
C SER A 10 -25.65 21.06 -23.09
N ARG A 11 -25.84 22.11 -22.29
CA ARG A 11 -24.75 22.77 -21.57
C ARG A 11 -23.96 21.78 -20.70
N ARG A 12 -24.65 21.00 -19.85
CA ARG A 12 -24.02 20.01 -18.96
C ARG A 12 -23.31 18.88 -19.69
N VAL A 13 -23.92 18.42 -20.80
CA VAL A 13 -23.30 17.39 -21.65
C VAL A 13 -21.98 17.88 -22.23
N HIS A 14 -21.97 19.09 -22.79
CA HIS A 14 -20.75 19.67 -23.36
C HIS A 14 -19.70 19.98 -22.30
N GLU A 15 -20.10 20.46 -21.12
CA GLU A 15 -19.18 20.66 -20.00
C GLU A 15 -18.52 19.34 -19.56
N ALA A 16 -19.30 18.27 -19.37
CA ALA A 16 -18.78 16.96 -19.01
C ALA A 16 -17.91 16.37 -20.14
N ALA A 17 -18.32 16.51 -21.40
CA ALA A 17 -17.57 16.04 -22.55
C ALA A 17 -16.22 16.75 -22.69
N ARG A 18 -16.18 18.06 -22.44
CA ARG A 18 -14.95 18.86 -22.43
C ARG A 18 -14.02 18.45 -21.30
N LEU A 19 -14.57 18.24 -20.09
CA LEU A 19 -13.81 17.78 -18.93
C LEU A 19 -13.11 16.45 -19.19
N LEU A 20 -13.76 15.56 -19.96
CA LEU A 20 -13.31 14.22 -20.31
C LEU A 20 -12.60 14.13 -21.66
N GLU A 21 -12.45 15.26 -22.36
CA GLU A 21 -11.84 15.34 -23.70
C GLU A 21 -12.51 14.45 -24.75
N ILE A 22 -13.84 14.31 -24.67
CA ILE A 22 -14.66 13.47 -25.58
C ILE A 22 -15.68 14.25 -26.39
N GLU A 23 -15.59 15.58 -26.50
CA GLU A 23 -16.53 16.39 -27.29
C GLU A 23 -16.66 15.90 -28.76
N HIS A 24 -15.55 15.48 -29.36
CA HIS A 24 -15.49 14.95 -30.73
C HIS A 24 -16.16 13.57 -30.89
N LEU A 25 -16.63 12.97 -29.82
CA LEU A 25 -17.27 11.63 -29.80
C LEU A 25 -18.79 11.71 -29.54
N LEU A 26 -19.36 12.91 -29.28
CA LEU A 26 -20.75 13.05 -28.86
C LEU A 26 -21.75 12.46 -29.86
N ASP A 27 -21.44 12.50 -31.15
CA ASP A 27 -22.31 11.98 -32.21
C ASP A 27 -22.03 10.51 -32.56
N ARG A 28 -21.05 9.87 -31.91
CA ARG A 28 -20.71 8.48 -32.19
C ARG A 28 -21.55 7.51 -31.36
N LYS A 29 -21.92 6.38 -31.97
CA LYS A 29 -22.60 5.29 -31.25
C LYS A 29 -21.59 4.56 -30.35
N PRO A 30 -22.02 4.06 -29.17
CA PRO A 30 -21.14 3.34 -28.23
C PRO A 30 -20.35 2.19 -28.84
N GLY A 31 -20.92 1.49 -29.84
CA GLY A 31 -20.23 0.40 -30.52
C GLY A 31 -18.98 0.82 -31.32
N ALA A 32 -18.92 2.10 -31.74
CA ALA A 32 -17.79 2.65 -32.51
C ALA A 32 -16.69 3.26 -31.62
N LEU A 33 -16.79 3.10 -30.29
CA LEU A 33 -15.84 3.65 -29.31
C LEU A 33 -14.85 2.58 -28.84
N SER A 34 -13.59 2.98 -28.61
CA SER A 34 -12.59 2.14 -27.93
C SER A 34 -12.98 1.91 -26.47
N GLY A 35 -12.32 0.94 -25.79
CA GLY A 35 -12.56 0.64 -24.38
C GLY A 35 -12.44 1.85 -23.46
N GLY A 36 -11.36 2.65 -23.60
CA GLY A 36 -11.17 3.86 -22.82
C GLY A 36 -12.17 4.97 -23.14
N GLN A 37 -12.56 5.10 -24.41
CA GLN A 37 -13.61 6.06 -24.79
C GLN A 37 -14.96 5.68 -24.19
N LYS A 38 -15.31 4.38 -24.20
CA LYS A 38 -16.52 3.88 -23.52
C LYS A 38 -16.49 4.19 -22.03
N GLN A 39 -15.33 4.01 -21.38
CA GLN A 39 -15.17 4.30 -19.97
C GLN A 39 -15.33 5.80 -19.66
N ARG A 40 -14.71 6.68 -20.46
CA ARG A 40 -14.90 8.13 -20.33
C ARG A 40 -16.36 8.53 -20.51
N VAL A 41 -17.08 7.95 -21.46
CA VAL A 41 -18.53 8.18 -21.64
C VAL A 41 -19.33 7.70 -20.43
N ALA A 42 -19.01 6.53 -19.87
CA ALA A 42 -19.67 6.02 -18.66
C ALA A 42 -19.48 6.98 -17.47
N ILE A 43 -18.24 7.43 -17.22
CA ILE A 43 -17.92 8.43 -16.18
C ILE A 43 -18.67 9.75 -16.48
N GLY A 44 -18.68 10.23 -17.72
CA GLY A 44 -19.40 11.43 -18.14
C GLY A 44 -20.88 11.37 -17.85
N SER A 45 -21.50 10.21 -18.05
CA SER A 45 -22.93 10.00 -17.78
C SER A 45 -23.29 10.19 -16.29
N VAL A 46 -22.34 9.98 -15.40
CA VAL A 46 -22.49 10.23 -13.96
C VAL A 46 -22.22 11.70 -13.63
N ILE A 47 -21.16 12.28 -14.21
CA ILE A 47 -20.78 13.70 -13.99
C ILE A 47 -21.88 14.66 -14.39
N VAL A 48 -22.52 14.45 -15.55
CA VAL A 48 -23.64 15.29 -16.06
C VAL A 48 -24.76 15.47 -15.04
N ARG A 49 -24.96 14.46 -14.15
CA ARG A 49 -26.03 14.50 -13.14
C ARG A 49 -25.74 15.44 -11.97
N GLN A 50 -24.48 15.84 -11.79
CA GLN A 50 -24.01 16.69 -10.68
C GLN A 50 -24.58 16.23 -9.32
N PRO A 51 -24.34 15.00 -8.90
CA PRO A 51 -24.84 14.47 -7.62
C PRO A 51 -24.06 15.09 -6.45
N LYS A 52 -24.59 14.94 -5.21
CA LYS A 52 -23.87 15.33 -3.99
C LYS A 52 -22.67 14.44 -3.69
N ALA A 53 -22.71 13.16 -4.14
CA ALA A 53 -21.62 12.21 -4.05
C ALA A 53 -21.65 11.26 -5.26
N TYR A 54 -20.47 10.86 -5.70
CA TYR A 54 -20.28 9.87 -6.76
C TYR A 54 -19.94 8.51 -6.11
N LEU A 55 -20.64 7.47 -6.55
CA LEU A 55 -20.35 6.08 -6.14
C LEU A 55 -19.79 5.35 -7.36
N MET A 56 -18.57 4.87 -7.26
CA MET A 56 -17.86 4.15 -8.32
C MET A 56 -17.44 2.79 -7.78
N ASP A 57 -17.94 1.75 -8.40
CA ASP A 57 -17.65 0.36 -8.04
C ASP A 57 -16.75 -0.25 -9.13
N GLU A 58 -15.49 -0.49 -8.79
CA GLU A 58 -14.44 -1.03 -9.66
C GLU A 58 -14.42 -0.45 -11.09
N PRO A 59 -14.40 0.87 -11.27
CA PRO A 59 -14.63 1.48 -12.59
C PRO A 59 -13.51 1.19 -13.60
N LEU A 60 -12.34 0.72 -13.20
CA LEU A 60 -11.20 0.47 -14.08
C LEU A 60 -10.85 -1.03 -14.22
N SER A 61 -11.60 -1.93 -13.59
CA SER A 61 -11.29 -3.38 -13.53
C SER A 61 -11.21 -4.05 -14.91
N ASN A 62 -12.03 -3.60 -15.87
CA ASN A 62 -12.14 -4.18 -17.21
C ASN A 62 -11.16 -3.58 -18.24
N LEU A 63 -10.18 -2.76 -17.81
CA LEU A 63 -9.21 -2.11 -18.67
C LEU A 63 -7.86 -2.85 -18.64
N ASP A 64 -7.17 -2.85 -19.78
CA ASP A 64 -5.78 -3.29 -19.84
C ASP A 64 -4.86 -2.37 -19.00
N ALA A 65 -3.66 -2.85 -18.65
CA ALA A 65 -2.75 -2.17 -17.73
C ALA A 65 -2.34 -0.76 -18.20
N LYS A 66 -2.09 -0.57 -19.51
CA LYS A 66 -1.71 0.72 -20.08
C LYS A 66 -2.84 1.72 -19.99
N LEU A 67 -4.04 1.31 -20.39
CA LEU A 67 -5.24 2.14 -20.36
C LEU A 67 -5.67 2.46 -18.92
N ARG A 68 -5.56 1.48 -18.00
CA ARG A 68 -5.82 1.67 -16.57
C ARG A 68 -4.93 2.77 -15.99
N THR A 69 -3.63 2.76 -16.30
CA THR A 69 -2.69 3.80 -15.86
C THR A 69 -3.09 5.19 -16.39
N GLN A 70 -3.45 5.29 -17.66
CA GLN A 70 -3.92 6.55 -18.25
C GLN A 70 -5.21 7.05 -17.57
N MET A 71 -6.18 6.15 -17.36
CA MET A 71 -7.45 6.50 -16.74
C MET A 71 -7.33 6.90 -15.26
N ARG A 72 -6.37 6.31 -14.50
CA ARG A 72 -6.07 6.77 -13.13
C ARG A 72 -5.63 8.24 -13.11
N VAL A 73 -4.69 8.61 -13.97
CA VAL A 73 -4.23 10.01 -14.09
C VAL A 73 -5.38 10.93 -14.43
N GLU A 74 -6.24 10.50 -15.36
CA GLU A 74 -7.40 11.26 -15.78
C GLU A 74 -8.42 11.44 -14.65
N LEU A 75 -8.76 10.36 -13.94
CA LEU A 75 -9.66 10.42 -12.79
C LEU A 75 -9.13 11.32 -11.66
N SER A 76 -7.83 11.32 -11.42
CA SER A 76 -7.20 12.23 -10.45
C SER A 76 -7.40 13.69 -10.85
N ARG A 77 -7.21 14.03 -12.13
CA ARG A 77 -7.46 15.38 -12.67
C ARG A 77 -8.94 15.77 -12.57
N ILE A 78 -9.82 14.84 -12.89
CA ILE A 78 -11.28 15.05 -12.80
C ILE A 78 -11.70 15.30 -11.36
N HIS A 79 -11.21 14.47 -10.42
CA HIS A 79 -11.50 14.63 -8.99
C HIS A 79 -11.10 16.02 -8.49
N SER A 80 -9.89 16.50 -8.81
CA SER A 80 -9.43 17.81 -8.36
C SER A 80 -10.25 18.98 -8.94
N ARG A 81 -10.87 18.79 -10.14
CA ARG A 81 -11.71 19.80 -10.77
C ARG A 81 -13.17 19.77 -10.28
N LEU A 82 -13.69 18.58 -9.96
CA LEU A 82 -15.10 18.42 -9.56
C LEU A 82 -15.39 18.95 -8.15
N ASN A 83 -14.40 19.01 -7.27
CA ASN A 83 -14.54 19.36 -5.86
C ASN A 83 -15.75 18.68 -5.19
N ALA A 84 -15.91 17.38 -5.45
CA ALA A 84 -17.05 16.58 -5.03
C ALA A 84 -16.60 15.35 -4.24
N THR A 85 -17.47 14.84 -3.38
CA THR A 85 -17.21 13.59 -2.66
C THR A 85 -17.33 12.42 -3.63
N ILE A 86 -16.29 11.59 -3.70
CA ILE A 86 -16.27 10.35 -4.48
C ILE A 86 -16.03 9.19 -3.52
N ILE A 87 -16.93 8.20 -3.55
CA ILE A 87 -16.71 6.89 -2.92
C ILE A 87 -16.30 5.93 -4.03
N TYR A 88 -15.07 5.45 -3.95
CA TYR A 88 -14.43 4.63 -4.97
C TYR A 88 -14.11 3.26 -4.39
N VAL A 89 -14.74 2.21 -4.89
CA VAL A 89 -14.46 0.83 -4.50
C VAL A 89 -13.49 0.22 -5.50
N THR A 90 -12.43 -0.38 -5.00
CA THR A 90 -11.42 -1.08 -5.82
C THR A 90 -10.73 -2.17 -5.01
N HIS A 91 -10.25 -3.19 -5.70
CA HIS A 91 -9.31 -4.17 -5.17
C HIS A 91 -7.85 -3.85 -5.60
N ASP A 92 -7.64 -2.85 -6.43
CA ASP A 92 -6.30 -2.40 -6.87
C ASP A 92 -5.73 -1.38 -5.88
N GLN A 93 -4.67 -1.80 -5.17
CA GLN A 93 -3.99 -0.96 -4.18
C GLN A 93 -3.41 0.32 -4.80
N VAL A 94 -2.90 0.25 -6.05
CA VAL A 94 -2.31 1.40 -6.72
C VAL A 94 -3.39 2.45 -7.03
N GLU A 95 -4.60 2.01 -7.40
CA GLU A 95 -5.74 2.90 -7.55
C GLU A 95 -6.09 3.59 -6.22
N ALA A 96 -6.25 2.81 -5.15
CA ALA A 96 -6.58 3.34 -3.84
C ALA A 96 -5.53 4.35 -3.34
N MET A 97 -4.24 4.01 -3.45
CA MET A 97 -3.12 4.85 -3.00
C MET A 97 -2.94 6.12 -3.84
N THR A 98 -3.33 6.07 -5.13
CA THR A 98 -3.14 7.21 -6.06
C THR A 98 -4.34 8.16 -6.06
N LEU A 99 -5.56 7.62 -6.00
CA LEU A 99 -6.79 8.39 -6.15
C LEU A 99 -7.39 8.81 -4.81
N GLY A 100 -7.19 8.02 -3.76
CA GLY A 100 -7.79 8.24 -2.46
C GLY A 100 -7.13 9.40 -1.70
N THR A 101 -7.95 10.32 -1.18
CA THR A 101 -7.52 11.25 -0.12
C THR A 101 -7.60 10.59 1.25
N ARG A 102 -8.43 9.56 1.35
CA ARG A 102 -8.64 8.71 2.52
C ARG A 102 -9.02 7.31 2.04
N ILE A 103 -8.39 6.28 2.62
CA ILE A 103 -8.61 4.88 2.28
C ILE A 103 -9.26 4.18 3.46
N VAL A 104 -10.23 3.33 3.17
CA VAL A 104 -10.87 2.43 4.14
C VAL A 104 -10.45 1.00 3.78
N VAL A 105 -9.68 0.36 4.64
CA VAL A 105 -9.34 -1.07 4.51
C VAL A 105 -10.37 -1.89 5.24
N MET A 106 -10.92 -2.89 4.55
CA MET A 106 -11.95 -3.79 5.09
C MET A 106 -11.50 -5.25 5.02
N LYS A 107 -11.89 -6.04 6.03
CA LYS A 107 -11.72 -7.50 6.09
C LYS A 107 -13.03 -8.13 6.51
N ALA A 108 -13.61 -8.99 5.69
CA ALA A 108 -14.88 -9.70 6.00
C ALA A 108 -16.00 -8.75 6.48
N GLY A 109 -16.18 -7.60 5.81
CA GLY A 109 -17.21 -6.62 6.15
C GLY A 109 -16.88 -5.69 7.31
N VAL A 110 -15.76 -5.89 8.01
CA VAL A 110 -15.31 -5.09 9.15
C VAL A 110 -14.22 -4.11 8.71
N ILE A 111 -14.36 -2.84 9.09
CA ILE A 111 -13.34 -1.81 8.86
C ILE A 111 -12.13 -2.11 9.75
N GLN A 112 -10.96 -2.24 9.14
CA GLN A 112 -9.69 -2.47 9.83
C GLN A 112 -8.98 -1.16 10.14
N GLN A 113 -8.92 -0.25 9.16
CA GLN A 113 -8.29 1.05 9.32
C GLN A 113 -8.87 2.05 8.34
N VAL A 114 -8.94 3.31 8.75
CA VAL A 114 -9.23 4.46 7.87
C VAL A 114 -8.09 5.46 8.03
N ALA A 115 -7.40 5.79 6.94
CA ALA A 115 -6.25 6.70 6.99
C ALA A 115 -5.99 7.38 5.64
N ALA A 116 -5.15 8.41 5.63
CA ALA A 116 -4.54 8.91 4.41
C ALA A 116 -3.61 7.83 3.81
N PRO A 117 -3.39 7.81 2.47
CA PRO A 117 -2.55 6.79 1.83
C PRO A 117 -1.18 6.62 2.49
N SER A 118 -0.47 7.71 2.71
CA SER A 118 0.87 7.68 3.33
C SER A 118 0.85 7.11 4.75
N ASP A 119 -0.15 7.48 5.54
CA ASP A 119 -0.29 7.02 6.92
C ASP A 119 -0.67 5.54 6.97
N LEU A 120 -1.58 5.11 6.09
CA LEU A 120 -1.95 3.69 5.95
C LEU A 120 -0.75 2.79 5.65
N TYR A 121 0.16 3.26 4.79
CA TYR A 121 1.38 2.54 4.42
C TYR A 121 2.43 2.54 5.54
N GLN A 122 2.65 3.71 6.15
CA GLN A 122 3.71 3.89 7.15
C GLN A 122 3.30 3.43 8.54
N ASN A 123 2.02 3.48 8.88
CA ASN A 123 1.51 3.24 10.22
C ASN A 123 0.28 2.30 10.20
N PRO A 124 0.42 1.05 9.72
CA PRO A 124 -0.67 0.07 9.71
C PRO A 124 -1.07 -0.30 11.15
N VAL A 125 -2.38 -0.35 11.42
CA VAL A 125 -2.91 -0.65 12.76
C VAL A 125 -2.66 -2.09 13.19
N ASN A 126 -2.62 -3.03 12.25
CA ASN A 126 -2.43 -4.45 12.52
C ASN A 126 -1.69 -5.17 11.39
N LYS A 127 -1.33 -6.43 11.63
CA LYS A 127 -0.63 -7.31 10.68
C LYS A 127 -1.39 -7.45 9.35
N PHE A 128 -2.73 -7.55 9.41
CA PHE A 128 -3.54 -7.67 8.20
C PHE A 128 -3.36 -6.46 7.29
N VAL A 129 -3.52 -5.24 7.81
CA VAL A 129 -3.36 -4.01 7.02
C VAL A 129 -1.93 -3.90 6.48
N ALA A 130 -0.93 -4.22 7.30
CA ALA A 130 0.48 -4.20 6.92
C ALA A 130 0.80 -5.13 5.74
N GLY A 131 0.25 -6.34 5.76
CA GLY A 131 0.42 -7.34 4.70
C GLY A 131 -0.46 -7.09 3.49
N PHE A 132 -1.61 -6.42 3.68
CA PHE A 132 -2.52 -6.11 2.58
C PHE A 132 -2.03 -4.92 1.74
N ILE A 133 -1.38 -3.92 2.34
CA ILE A 133 -0.93 -2.69 1.68
C ILE A 133 0.56 -2.79 1.34
N GLY A 134 0.87 -2.77 0.05
CA GLY A 134 2.22 -2.83 -0.52
C GLY A 134 2.35 -3.94 -1.58
N SER A 135 3.20 -3.70 -2.57
CA SER A 135 3.54 -4.68 -3.61
C SER A 135 5.05 -4.63 -3.88
N PRO A 136 5.79 -5.67 -3.48
CA PRO A 136 5.33 -6.84 -2.72
C PRO A 136 4.82 -6.51 -1.32
N ALA A 137 4.11 -7.46 -0.71
CA ALA A 137 3.60 -7.34 0.66
C ALA A 137 4.72 -7.24 1.70
N MET A 138 4.41 -6.78 2.92
CA MET A 138 5.34 -6.78 4.04
C MET A 138 5.75 -8.22 4.40
N ASN A 139 7.02 -8.44 4.65
CA ASN A 139 7.55 -9.69 5.19
C ASN A 139 7.25 -9.81 6.68
N PHE A 140 6.95 -11.01 7.14
CA PHE A 140 6.70 -11.30 8.56
C PHE A 140 7.60 -12.40 9.04
N ILE A 141 8.36 -12.14 10.12
CA ILE A 141 9.28 -13.07 10.74
C ILE A 141 8.87 -13.24 12.21
N GLU A 142 8.67 -14.46 12.66
CA GLU A 142 8.48 -14.73 14.07
C GLU A 142 9.81 -14.55 14.80
N ALA A 143 9.81 -13.77 15.88
CA ALA A 143 11.01 -13.41 16.61
C ALA A 143 10.75 -13.39 18.11
N ARG A 144 11.76 -13.79 18.88
CA ARG A 144 11.73 -13.74 20.34
C ARG A 144 12.43 -12.48 20.83
N VAL A 145 11.78 -11.79 21.76
CA VAL A 145 12.33 -10.57 22.38
C VAL A 145 13.28 -10.96 23.51
N GLU A 146 14.53 -10.58 23.39
CA GLU A 146 15.57 -10.74 24.42
C GLU A 146 15.93 -9.38 25.01
N ARG A 147 16.25 -9.35 26.31
CA ARG A 147 16.73 -8.14 26.98
C ARG A 147 18.23 -8.29 27.26
N GLU A 148 19.03 -7.39 26.70
CA GLU A 148 20.47 -7.34 26.92
C GLU A 148 20.96 -5.90 27.07
N SER A 149 21.71 -5.62 28.16
CA SER A 149 22.28 -4.29 28.42
C SER A 149 21.27 -3.12 28.30
N GLY A 150 20.01 -3.33 28.70
CA GLY A 150 18.96 -2.32 28.66
C GLY A 150 18.30 -2.11 27.28
N ALA A 151 18.75 -2.82 26.25
CA ALA A 151 18.15 -2.82 24.92
C ALA A 151 17.33 -4.09 24.67
N ALA A 152 16.36 -4.01 23.74
CA ALA A 152 15.69 -5.17 23.20
C ALA A 152 16.46 -5.69 21.98
N TRP A 153 16.62 -6.99 21.92
CA TRP A 153 17.11 -7.72 20.77
C TRP A 153 16.00 -8.63 20.26
N LEU A 154 15.92 -8.84 18.97
CA LEU A 154 15.05 -9.83 18.37
C LEU A 154 15.89 -10.99 17.86
N SER A 155 15.61 -12.19 18.35
CA SER A 155 16.26 -13.43 17.91
C SER A 155 15.28 -14.24 17.06
N PHE A 156 15.75 -14.72 15.90
CA PHE A 156 15.01 -15.55 14.94
C PHE A 156 16.02 -16.34 14.09
N ASP A 157 15.74 -17.60 13.83
CA ASP A 157 16.54 -18.47 12.96
C ASP A 157 18.06 -18.41 13.24
N GLY A 158 18.46 -18.44 14.52
CA GLY A 158 19.87 -18.34 14.92
C GLY A 158 20.52 -16.98 14.70
N GLN A 159 19.79 -16.00 14.20
CA GLN A 159 20.22 -14.62 13.99
C GLN A 159 19.64 -13.70 15.06
N ARG A 160 20.22 -12.53 15.21
CA ARG A 160 19.70 -11.51 16.14
C ARG A 160 19.98 -10.09 15.65
N ILE A 161 19.04 -9.21 15.88
CA ILE A 161 19.14 -7.78 15.56
C ILE A 161 18.85 -6.94 16.80
N LYS A 162 19.60 -5.85 16.97
CA LYS A 162 19.42 -4.92 18.09
C LYS A 162 18.40 -3.85 17.72
N MET A 163 17.32 -3.77 18.49
CA MET A 163 16.29 -2.77 18.25
C MET A 163 16.75 -1.35 18.63
N ASN A 164 16.30 -0.35 17.88
CA ASN A 164 16.53 1.04 18.22
C ASN A 164 15.90 1.40 19.58
N ALA A 165 16.29 2.55 20.15
CA ALA A 165 15.87 2.97 21.50
C ALA A 165 14.35 3.05 21.66
N ASN A 166 13.62 3.52 20.63
CA ASN A 166 12.16 3.65 20.69
C ASN A 166 11.47 2.27 20.71
N CYS A 167 11.86 1.37 19.81
CA CYS A 167 11.34 0.02 19.76
C CYS A 167 11.71 -0.77 21.04
N SER A 168 12.97 -0.65 21.51
CA SER A 168 13.43 -1.28 22.74
C SER A 168 12.58 -0.86 23.92
N ARG A 169 12.34 0.45 24.09
CA ARG A 169 11.50 0.97 25.19
C ARG A 169 10.08 0.40 25.08
N LYS A 170 9.44 0.47 23.94
CA LYS A 170 8.07 -0.03 23.76
C LYS A 170 7.94 -1.53 24.05
N LEU A 171 8.91 -2.34 23.60
CA LEU A 171 8.91 -3.76 23.86
C LEU A 171 9.14 -4.09 25.35
N LEU A 172 10.11 -3.44 25.98
CA LEU A 172 10.47 -3.73 27.38
C LEU A 172 9.41 -3.20 28.35
N ASP A 173 8.92 -1.96 28.16
CA ASP A 173 7.86 -1.36 28.98
C ASP A 173 6.52 -2.09 28.78
N GLY A 174 6.26 -2.60 27.57
CA GLY A 174 5.10 -3.44 27.25
C GLY A 174 5.17 -4.86 27.79
N GLY A 175 6.27 -5.24 28.46
CA GLY A 175 6.45 -6.56 29.05
C GLY A 175 6.61 -7.70 28.03
N TYR A 176 7.21 -7.40 26.87
CA TYR A 176 7.47 -8.39 25.81
C TYR A 176 8.81 -9.12 26.00
N ALA A 177 9.65 -8.73 26.96
CA ALA A 177 10.90 -9.46 27.25
C ALA A 177 10.62 -10.95 27.52
N GLY A 178 11.31 -11.83 26.79
CA GLY A 178 11.11 -13.29 26.83
C GLY A 178 9.88 -13.80 26.10
N LYS A 179 9.14 -12.96 25.38
CA LYS A 179 7.96 -13.34 24.60
C LYS A 179 8.24 -13.31 23.10
N ASP A 180 7.41 -14.02 22.35
CA ASP A 180 7.43 -14.00 20.90
C ASP A 180 6.62 -12.83 20.39
N ILE A 181 7.07 -12.27 19.26
CA ILE A 181 6.42 -11.20 18.49
C ILE A 181 6.54 -11.51 17.00
N ILE A 182 5.85 -10.75 16.18
CA ILE A 182 6.03 -10.80 14.72
C ILE A 182 6.73 -9.52 14.29
N LEU A 183 7.91 -9.67 13.67
CA LEU A 183 8.67 -8.61 13.04
C LEU A 183 8.20 -8.42 11.61
N GLY A 184 7.75 -7.22 11.27
CA GLY A 184 7.36 -6.82 9.92
C GLY A 184 8.44 -5.98 9.27
N ILE A 185 8.89 -6.38 8.07
CA ILE A 185 9.90 -5.66 7.27
C ILE A 185 9.36 -5.50 5.87
N ARG A 186 9.33 -4.28 5.35
CA ARG A 186 8.95 -4.07 3.95
C ARG A 186 10.08 -4.48 3.00
N PRO A 187 9.76 -4.95 1.79
CA PRO A 187 10.76 -5.36 0.81
C PRO A 187 11.81 -4.29 0.49
N GLU A 188 11.41 -3.02 0.45
CA GLU A 188 12.30 -1.88 0.18
C GLU A 188 13.14 -1.42 1.37
N ASP A 189 12.91 -1.98 2.55
CA ASP A 189 13.69 -1.69 3.76
C ASP A 189 14.89 -2.64 3.94
N PHE A 190 15.11 -3.55 2.97
CA PHE A 190 16.35 -4.31 2.83
C PHE A 190 17.35 -3.54 1.97
N HIS A 191 18.60 -3.50 2.40
CA HIS A 191 19.69 -2.80 1.71
C HIS A 191 20.88 -3.72 1.47
N ASP A 192 21.52 -3.59 0.32
CA ASP A 192 22.73 -4.33 -0.03
C ASP A 192 23.93 -3.86 0.81
N ASN A 193 24.88 -4.76 1.07
CA ASN A 193 26.13 -4.46 1.78
C ASN A 193 26.92 -3.26 1.19
N ARG A 194 26.71 -2.93 -0.06
CA ARG A 194 27.38 -1.79 -0.73
C ARG A 194 26.83 -0.42 -0.33
N GLU A 195 25.62 -0.39 0.23
CA GLU A 195 24.96 0.81 0.75
C GLU A 195 25.23 1.02 2.24
N PHE A 196 26.29 0.34 2.76
CA PHE A 196 26.61 0.28 4.19
C PHE A 196 26.91 1.65 4.79
N ASP A 197 26.16 2.02 5.82
CA ASP A 197 26.49 3.05 6.81
C ASP A 197 26.94 2.36 8.10
N GLN A 198 28.10 2.75 8.66
CA GLN A 198 28.67 2.21 9.93
C GLN A 198 27.66 2.22 11.11
N ARG A 199 26.59 3.02 11.00
CA ARG A 199 25.49 3.06 11.97
C ARG A 199 24.58 1.81 11.95
N MET A 200 24.76 0.91 10.99
CA MET A 200 23.90 -0.27 10.78
C MET A 200 24.51 -1.61 11.23
N GLU A 201 25.63 -1.59 12.00
CA GLU A 201 26.38 -2.80 12.39
C GLU A 201 25.55 -3.93 13.04
N ASN A 202 24.44 -3.61 13.69
CA ASN A 202 23.61 -4.60 14.40
C ASN A 202 22.30 -4.93 13.68
N ASN A 203 22.18 -4.58 12.39
CA ASN A 203 20.94 -4.68 11.62
C ASN A 203 21.07 -5.67 10.46
N LEU A 204 22.10 -6.54 10.51
CA LEU A 204 22.39 -7.48 9.44
C LEU A 204 21.48 -8.70 9.57
N VAL A 205 20.84 -9.06 8.47
CA VAL A 205 19.97 -10.23 8.37
C VAL A 205 20.42 -11.08 7.19
N THR A 206 20.60 -12.36 7.41
CA THR A 206 21.03 -13.31 6.38
C THR A 206 19.82 -14.04 5.81
N MET A 207 19.69 -14.02 4.48
CA MET A 207 18.61 -14.66 3.73
C MET A 207 19.19 -15.67 2.74
N LYS A 208 18.57 -16.84 2.62
CA LYS A 208 18.84 -17.80 1.55
C LYS A 208 17.99 -17.42 0.34
N VAL A 209 18.64 -16.90 -0.69
CA VAL A 209 17.97 -16.46 -1.93
C VAL A 209 17.60 -17.66 -2.78
N GLN A 210 16.35 -17.74 -3.21
CA GLN A 210 15.81 -18.81 -4.05
C GLN A 210 15.63 -18.33 -5.49
N VAL A 211 15.07 -17.13 -5.67
CA VAL A 211 14.76 -16.55 -6.98
C VAL A 211 15.23 -15.10 -7.02
N ARG A 212 15.78 -14.71 -8.17
CA ARG A 212 16.14 -13.33 -8.49
C ARG A 212 15.40 -12.89 -9.74
N GLU A 213 14.60 -11.83 -9.60
CA GLU A 213 13.87 -11.22 -10.73
C GLU A 213 14.47 -9.85 -11.04
N MET A 214 14.86 -9.63 -12.31
CA MET A 214 15.32 -8.33 -12.79
C MET A 214 14.12 -7.59 -13.39
N LEU A 215 13.67 -6.52 -12.75
CA LEU A 215 12.53 -5.71 -13.17
C LEU A 215 12.93 -4.41 -13.89
N GLY A 216 14.18 -4.32 -14.34
CA GLY A 216 14.75 -3.16 -15.01
C GLY A 216 15.31 -2.13 -14.02
N ALA A 217 14.46 -1.34 -13.40
CA ALA A 217 14.87 -0.32 -12.44
C ALA A 217 15.19 -0.86 -11.04
N GLU A 218 14.86 -2.12 -10.76
CA GLU A 218 15.01 -2.77 -9.46
C GLU A 218 15.20 -4.28 -9.62
N VAL A 219 15.79 -4.91 -8.60
CA VAL A 219 15.88 -6.36 -8.44
C VAL A 219 14.99 -6.77 -7.30
N LEU A 220 14.16 -7.79 -7.53
CA LEU A 220 13.38 -8.44 -6.50
C LEU A 220 14.00 -9.80 -6.21
N LEU A 221 14.42 -9.99 -4.95
CA LEU A 221 14.92 -11.27 -4.46
C LEU A 221 13.83 -11.94 -3.63
N HIS A 222 13.57 -13.21 -3.91
CA HIS A 222 12.72 -14.07 -3.10
C HIS A 222 13.58 -15.13 -2.43
N GLY A 223 13.36 -15.39 -1.17
CA GLY A 223 14.11 -16.35 -0.41
C GLY A 223 13.49 -16.64 0.94
N THR A 224 14.30 -17.19 1.87
CA THR A 224 13.82 -17.54 3.20
C THR A 224 14.78 -17.08 4.28
N ILE A 225 14.21 -16.80 5.47
CA ILE A 225 14.90 -16.66 6.75
C ILE A 225 14.19 -17.63 7.68
N GLY A 226 14.86 -18.75 8.02
CA GLY A 226 14.18 -19.87 8.64
C GLY A 226 13.00 -20.35 7.80
N ASP A 227 11.82 -20.44 8.42
CA ASP A 227 10.57 -20.84 7.76
C ASP A 227 9.83 -19.65 7.10
N ALA A 228 10.27 -18.42 7.30
CA ALA A 228 9.62 -17.24 6.76
C ALA A 228 10.02 -17.00 5.29
N GLU A 229 9.02 -16.86 4.41
CA GLU A 229 9.24 -16.40 3.05
C GLU A 229 9.51 -14.89 3.04
N ILE A 230 10.57 -14.47 2.36
CA ILE A 230 11.05 -13.09 2.31
C ILE A 230 11.15 -12.61 0.88
N SER A 231 10.66 -11.41 0.64
CA SER A 231 10.90 -10.65 -0.58
C SER A 231 11.73 -9.41 -0.23
N ALA A 232 12.83 -9.19 -0.92
CA ALA A 232 13.66 -8.00 -0.77
C ALA A 232 13.75 -7.25 -2.10
N LYS A 233 13.49 -5.94 -2.06
CA LYS A 233 13.51 -5.06 -3.21
C LYS A 233 14.77 -4.18 -3.16
N LEU A 234 15.67 -4.37 -4.12
CA LEU A 234 17.02 -3.83 -4.10
C LEU A 234 17.32 -3.04 -5.38
N SER A 235 18.41 -2.27 -5.35
CA SER A 235 18.98 -1.61 -6.52
C SER A 235 19.27 -2.63 -7.63
N PRO A 236 19.11 -2.26 -8.93
CA PRO A 236 19.47 -3.11 -10.07
C PRO A 236 20.94 -3.54 -10.07
N GLU A 237 21.78 -2.85 -9.34
CA GLU A 237 23.20 -3.15 -9.16
C GLU A 237 23.48 -4.31 -8.20
N CYS A 238 22.46 -4.80 -7.48
CA CYS A 238 22.60 -5.97 -6.61
C CYS A 238 23.06 -7.20 -7.44
N THR A 239 24.16 -7.80 -7.00
CA THR A 239 24.80 -8.94 -7.71
C THR A 239 24.46 -10.30 -7.12
N VAL A 240 23.71 -10.34 -6.03
CA VAL A 240 23.31 -11.59 -5.38
C VAL A 240 22.50 -12.45 -6.33
N SER A 241 22.88 -13.72 -6.43
CA SER A 241 22.30 -14.69 -7.37
C SER A 241 21.37 -15.70 -6.67
N SER A 242 20.52 -16.34 -7.48
CA SER A 242 19.69 -17.44 -6.97
C SER A 242 20.55 -18.59 -6.46
N GLY A 243 20.19 -19.17 -5.32
CA GLY A 243 20.93 -20.23 -4.62
C GLY A 243 21.96 -19.73 -3.60
N GLU A 244 22.27 -18.44 -3.59
CA GLU A 244 23.23 -17.86 -2.64
C GLU A 244 22.58 -17.57 -1.29
N THR A 245 23.41 -17.56 -0.24
CA THR A 245 23.06 -17.03 1.07
C THR A 245 23.75 -15.69 1.22
N ALA A 246 23.00 -14.63 1.38
CA ALA A 246 23.51 -13.27 1.42
C ALA A 246 22.98 -12.51 2.63
N ALA A 247 23.78 -11.56 3.10
CA ALA A 247 23.45 -10.71 4.23
C ALA A 247 23.00 -9.33 3.72
N PHE A 248 21.92 -8.82 4.30
CA PHE A 248 21.30 -7.54 3.97
C PHE A 248 21.13 -6.71 5.24
N TYR A 249 21.28 -5.41 5.12
CA TYR A 249 20.93 -4.49 6.19
C TYR A 249 19.43 -4.20 6.17
N VAL A 250 18.83 -4.06 7.37
CA VAL A 250 17.43 -3.70 7.55
C VAL A 250 17.32 -2.33 8.21
N ASP A 251 16.49 -1.44 7.65
CA ASP A 251 16.20 -0.15 8.30
C ASP A 251 15.26 -0.35 9.50
N LEU A 252 15.85 -0.43 10.69
CA LEU A 252 15.11 -0.64 11.95
C LEU A 252 14.22 0.56 12.37
N ASN A 253 14.31 1.70 11.70
CA ASN A 253 13.40 2.82 11.96
C ASN A 253 12.05 2.62 11.25
N ARG A 254 12.00 1.73 10.26
CA ARG A 254 10.82 1.49 9.43
C ARG A 254 10.12 0.16 9.74
N VAL A 255 10.74 -0.73 10.48
CA VAL A 255 10.14 -2.01 10.89
C VAL A 255 8.85 -1.82 11.67
N LYS A 256 7.99 -2.83 11.63
CA LYS A 256 6.77 -2.94 12.43
C LYS A 256 6.87 -4.14 13.37
N LEU A 257 6.22 -4.03 14.50
CA LEU A 257 6.20 -5.08 15.53
C LEU A 257 4.75 -5.42 15.83
N PHE A 258 4.37 -6.68 15.72
CA PHE A 258 2.99 -7.10 15.95
C PHE A 258 2.91 -8.11 17.08
N ASP A 259 1.88 -7.98 17.88
CA ASP A 259 1.53 -8.99 18.87
C ASP A 259 1.01 -10.25 18.15
N PRO A 260 1.55 -11.46 18.43
CA PRO A 260 1.18 -12.66 17.68
C PRO A 260 -0.27 -13.13 17.93
N LYS A 261 -0.92 -12.72 19.04
CA LYS A 261 -2.27 -13.13 19.39
C LYS A 261 -3.32 -12.16 18.87
N THR A 262 -3.08 -10.87 19.03
CA THR A 262 -4.03 -9.82 18.64
C THR A 262 -3.79 -9.28 17.26
N GLU A 263 -2.63 -9.57 16.67
CA GLU A 263 -2.11 -8.99 15.43
C GLU A 263 -1.93 -7.46 15.47
N ALA A 264 -2.14 -6.82 16.62
CA ALA A 264 -2.03 -5.38 16.77
C ALA A 264 -0.58 -4.89 16.60
N ASN A 265 -0.39 -3.76 15.94
CA ASN A 265 0.91 -3.13 15.80
C ASN A 265 1.31 -2.44 17.11
N LEU A 266 2.36 -2.95 17.75
CA LEU A 266 2.90 -2.45 19.02
C LEU A 266 3.51 -1.05 18.90
N LEU A 267 3.86 -0.62 17.68
CA LEU A 267 4.42 0.69 17.39
C LEU A 267 3.37 1.67 16.86
N TYR A 268 2.09 1.28 16.80
CA TYR A 268 1.03 2.10 16.23
C TYR A 268 0.89 3.45 16.94
N ILE A 269 0.81 4.51 16.12
CA ILE A 269 0.52 5.86 16.58
C ILE A 269 -0.90 6.19 16.14
N ARG A 270 -1.79 6.48 17.07
CA ARG A 270 -3.19 6.83 16.77
C ARG A 270 -3.27 8.00 15.81
N SER A 271 -4.09 7.84 14.78
CA SER A 271 -4.39 8.88 13.80
C SER A 271 -5.64 9.67 14.21
N GLN A 272 -5.84 10.83 13.57
CA GLN A 272 -7.06 11.63 13.75
C GLN A 272 -8.36 10.92 13.29
N TYR A 273 -8.23 9.81 12.56
CA TYR A 273 -9.36 9.03 12.05
C TYR A 273 -9.82 7.93 13.01
N ASP A 274 -9.00 7.58 14.02
CA ASP A 274 -9.28 6.47 14.95
C ASP A 274 -10.42 6.77 15.92
N GLU A 275 -10.66 8.05 16.24
CA GLU A 275 -11.70 8.46 17.18
C GLU A 275 -13.12 8.15 16.69
N ASN A 276 -13.30 8.00 15.37
CA ASN A 276 -14.59 7.75 14.73
C ASN A 276 -14.83 6.29 14.36
N ILE A 277 -13.87 5.39 14.64
CA ILE A 277 -13.98 3.97 14.30
C ILE A 277 -14.06 3.18 15.59
N ARG A 278 -15.24 2.64 15.89
CA ARG A 278 -15.35 1.54 16.86
C ARG A 278 -14.81 0.30 16.18
N ILE A 279 -13.54 -0.01 16.39
CA ILE A 279 -12.95 -1.29 16.03
C ILE A 279 -13.53 -2.28 17.05
N SER A 280 -14.49 -3.07 16.60
CA SER A 280 -15.09 -4.15 17.41
C SER A 280 -14.17 -5.37 17.44
#